data_c37c17f8743a57ec1b2b6a007a9a436b
#
_entry.id   c37c17f8743a57ec1b2b6a007a9a436b
#
_cell.length_a   1.000
_cell.length_b   1.000
_cell.length_c   1.000
_cell.angle_alpha   90.00
_cell.angle_beta   90.00
_cell.angle_gamma   90.00
#
_symmetry.space_group_name_H-M   'P 1'
#
loop_
_entity.id
_entity.type
_entity.pdbx_description
1 polymer ?
#
loop_
_entity_poly.entity_id
_entity_poly.type
_entity_poly.pdbx_seq_one_letter_code
_entity_poly.pdbx_strand_id
1 'polypeptide(L)'
;MLFGFLYTYIENNYTDDEILISLFADHGQGYLIPTGKPFLSKERTKVAFMFRGANVKQQVTDEIISTADYLLIMCRLADIQYDAASIDGKLPKAFGGLEEREYTITESLHPKDRYYAVANARDYEIHFENSEKTDEEGRFLLGDYKVFGFYKDAENTPITDAELLKRYENIFLERIAEHIIYE
;
A
#
# COMPACT_ATOMS: atom_id res chain seq x y z
N MET A 1 0.47 13.80 22.67
CA MET A 1 0.48 13.72 24.14
C MET A 1 0.19 12.30 24.66
N LEU A 2 -0.86 11.62 24.26
CA LEU A 2 -1.19 10.25 24.72
C LEU A 2 -0.13 9.20 24.38
N PHE A 3 0.38 9.22 23.13
CA PHE A 3 1.42 8.29 22.66
C PHE A 3 2.71 8.43 23.48
N GLY A 4 3.13 9.66 23.81
CA GLY A 4 4.32 9.88 24.64
C GLY A 4 4.19 9.30 26.05
N PHE A 5 3.00 9.39 26.65
CA PHE A 5 2.72 8.79 27.96
C PHE A 5 2.82 7.27 27.92
N LEU A 6 2.16 6.63 26.94
CA LEU A 6 2.22 5.19 26.77
C LEU A 6 3.65 4.71 26.50
N TYR A 7 4.37 5.41 25.63
CA TYR A 7 5.75 5.08 25.30
C TYR A 7 6.68 5.16 26.52
N THR A 8 6.59 6.25 27.30
CA THR A 8 7.34 6.39 28.55
C THR A 8 6.99 5.31 29.59
N TYR A 9 5.71 4.94 29.69
CA TYR A 9 5.30 3.84 30.57
C TYR A 9 5.95 2.52 30.16
N ILE A 10 5.93 2.20 28.86
CA ILE A 10 6.54 0.99 28.31
C ILE A 10 8.05 0.98 28.59
N GLU A 11 8.77 2.07 28.29
CA GLU A 11 10.22 2.15 28.53
C GLU A 11 10.62 1.99 30.01
N ASN A 12 9.76 2.39 30.95
CA ASN A 12 10.02 2.27 32.37
C ASN A 12 9.70 0.90 32.96
N ASN A 13 8.91 0.07 32.26
CA ASN A 13 8.38 -1.18 32.82
C ASN A 13 8.78 -2.44 32.05
N TYR A 14 9.28 -2.30 30.81
CA TYR A 14 9.59 -3.43 29.93
C TYR A 14 10.93 -3.22 29.23
N THR A 15 11.60 -4.31 28.94
CA THR A 15 12.77 -4.35 28.04
C THR A 15 12.33 -4.58 26.61
N ASP A 16 13.21 -4.31 25.62
CA ASP A 16 12.90 -4.55 24.21
C ASP A 16 12.65 -6.05 23.90
N ASP A 17 13.18 -6.98 24.71
CA ASP A 17 12.96 -8.42 24.56
C ASP A 17 11.56 -8.88 25.02
N GLU A 18 10.89 -8.06 25.85
CA GLU A 18 9.57 -8.39 26.40
C GLU A 18 8.41 -7.79 25.63
N ILE A 19 8.69 -6.91 24.67
CA ILE A 19 7.66 -6.15 23.95
C ILE A 19 7.86 -6.22 22.43
N LEU A 20 6.77 -5.97 21.71
CA LEU A 20 6.78 -5.64 20.31
C LEU A 20 5.81 -4.47 20.08
N ILE A 21 6.35 -3.33 19.71
CA ILE A 21 5.59 -2.12 19.40
C ILE A 21 5.55 -1.97 17.89
N SER A 22 4.35 -1.78 17.35
CA SER A 22 4.19 -1.36 15.96
C SER A 22 3.44 -0.04 15.89
N LEU A 23 3.88 0.85 15.01
CA LEU A 23 3.18 2.07 14.65
C LEU A 23 2.97 2.06 13.15
N PHE A 24 1.71 1.98 12.74
CA PHE A 24 1.34 2.05 11.34
C PHE A 24 -0.01 2.75 11.17
N ALA A 25 -0.31 3.18 9.94
CA ALA A 25 -1.61 3.69 9.58
C ALA A 25 -2.21 2.85 8.44
N ASP A 26 -3.53 2.77 8.39
CA ASP A 26 -4.30 2.10 7.34
C ASP A 26 -4.19 2.86 6.01
N HIS A 27 -4.26 4.19 6.06
CA HIS A 27 -4.10 5.08 4.91
C HIS A 27 -3.61 6.48 5.35
N GLY A 28 -3.21 7.30 4.38
CA GLY A 28 -2.90 8.71 4.58
C GLY A 28 -4.15 9.60 4.54
N GLN A 29 -3.97 10.93 4.43
CA GLN A 29 -5.07 11.91 4.51
C GLN A 29 -5.34 12.61 3.18
N GLY A 30 -6.57 12.49 2.70
CA GLY A 30 -6.98 13.02 1.41
C GLY A 30 -7.12 14.54 1.35
N TYR A 31 -7.37 15.24 2.45
CA TYR A 31 -7.51 16.69 2.46
C TYR A 31 -6.18 17.44 2.33
N LEU A 32 -5.06 16.74 2.41
CA LEU A 32 -3.72 17.31 2.16
C LEU A 32 -3.28 17.19 0.71
N ILE A 33 -4.12 16.63 -0.17
CA ILE A 33 -3.76 16.45 -1.58
C ILE A 33 -3.78 17.80 -2.28
N PRO A 34 -2.66 18.24 -2.89
CA PRO A 34 -2.62 19.44 -3.69
C PRO A 34 -3.56 19.34 -4.91
N THR A 35 -4.13 20.48 -5.32
CA THR A 35 -4.96 20.53 -6.53
C THR A 35 -4.19 20.00 -7.75
N GLY A 36 -4.87 19.18 -8.56
CA GLY A 36 -4.29 18.59 -9.78
C GLY A 36 -3.49 17.30 -9.58
N LYS A 37 -3.38 16.80 -8.34
CA LYS A 37 -2.80 15.48 -8.07
C LYS A 37 -3.84 14.37 -8.24
N PRO A 38 -3.43 13.14 -8.60
CA PRO A 38 -4.32 11.98 -8.64
C PRO A 38 -5.00 11.73 -7.29
N PHE A 39 -6.16 11.10 -7.32
CA PHE A 39 -6.90 10.77 -6.10
C PHE A 39 -6.07 9.90 -5.13
N LEU A 40 -5.41 8.85 -5.62
CA LEU A 40 -4.51 8.00 -4.83
C LEU A 40 -3.06 8.51 -4.91
N SER A 41 -2.83 9.76 -4.57
CA SER A 41 -1.48 10.32 -4.48
C SER A 41 -0.73 9.82 -3.23
N LYS A 42 0.56 10.14 -3.14
CA LYS A 42 1.42 9.75 -2.00
C LYS A 42 0.87 10.17 -0.63
N GLU A 43 0.09 11.25 -0.57
CA GLU A 43 -0.52 11.74 0.66
C GLU A 43 -1.57 10.76 1.22
N ARG A 44 -2.18 9.94 0.35
CA ARG A 44 -3.11 8.87 0.74
C ARG A 44 -2.45 7.51 0.88
N THR A 45 -1.42 7.22 0.07
CA THR A 45 -0.87 5.87 -0.07
C THR A 45 0.40 5.62 0.75
N LYS A 46 1.13 6.68 1.15
CA LYS A 46 2.27 6.54 2.06
C LYS A 46 1.82 6.62 3.51
N VAL A 47 2.16 5.59 4.27
CA VAL A 47 1.82 5.48 5.67
C VAL A 47 3.07 5.28 6.53
N ALA A 48 2.97 5.62 7.81
CA ALA A 48 3.98 5.24 8.79
C ALA A 48 3.97 3.72 8.94
N PHE A 49 5.16 3.11 9.01
CA PHE A 49 5.32 1.66 9.14
C PHE A 49 6.59 1.41 9.96
N MET A 50 6.46 1.33 11.28
CA MET A 50 7.58 1.24 12.21
C MET A 50 7.36 0.13 13.22
N PHE A 51 8.47 -0.51 13.63
CA PHE A 51 8.50 -1.57 14.63
C PHE A 51 9.62 -1.33 15.61
N ARG A 52 9.42 -1.69 16.87
CA ARG A 52 10.42 -1.74 17.94
C ARG A 52 10.14 -2.92 18.87
N GLY A 53 11.18 -3.56 19.36
CA GLY A 53 11.10 -4.60 20.37
C GLY A 53 11.79 -5.89 19.94
N ALA A 54 11.34 -7.00 20.53
CA ALA A 54 11.91 -8.32 20.28
C ALA A 54 12.06 -8.65 18.79
N ASN A 55 13.22 -9.18 18.41
CA ASN A 55 13.57 -9.57 17.04
C ASN A 55 13.61 -8.44 16.00
N VAL A 56 13.44 -7.19 16.40
CA VAL A 56 13.51 -6.03 15.47
C VAL A 56 14.95 -5.54 15.37
N LYS A 57 15.53 -5.59 14.17
CA LYS A 57 16.84 -4.99 13.91
C LYS A 57 16.68 -3.49 13.72
N GLN A 58 17.57 -2.71 14.32
CA GLN A 58 17.61 -1.26 14.09
C GLN A 58 18.09 -0.95 12.68
N GLN A 59 17.17 -0.55 11.81
CA GLN A 59 17.45 -0.21 10.42
C GLN A 59 16.35 0.70 9.85
N VAL A 60 16.67 1.36 8.76
CA VAL A 60 15.71 2.01 7.86
C VAL A 60 15.82 1.31 6.51
N THR A 61 14.71 0.93 5.91
CA THR A 61 14.68 0.32 4.60
C THR A 61 13.87 1.18 3.62
N ASP A 62 14.27 1.18 2.38
CA ASP A 62 13.54 1.74 1.23
C ASP A 62 12.81 0.66 0.41
N GLU A 63 12.77 -0.57 0.94
CA GLU A 63 12.05 -1.68 0.34
C GLU A 63 10.56 -1.35 0.19
N ILE A 64 9.96 -1.81 -0.91
CA ILE A 64 8.53 -1.63 -1.16
C ILE A 64 7.75 -2.59 -0.28
N ILE A 65 7.02 -2.03 0.69
CA ILE A 65 6.22 -2.75 1.68
C ILE A 65 4.74 -2.35 1.52
N SER A 66 3.85 -3.33 1.61
CA SER A 66 2.39 -3.13 1.65
C SER A 66 1.86 -3.24 3.07
N THR A 67 0.75 -2.57 3.37
CA THR A 67 0.01 -2.79 4.63
C THR A 67 -0.49 -4.24 4.75
N ALA A 68 -0.72 -4.95 3.64
CA ALA A 68 -1.04 -6.38 3.63
C ALA A 68 0.09 -7.27 4.22
N ASP A 69 1.34 -6.78 4.23
CA ASP A 69 2.48 -7.50 4.78
C ASP A 69 2.53 -7.48 6.32
N TYR A 70 1.73 -6.60 6.94
CA TYR A 70 1.77 -6.34 8.39
C TYR A 70 1.60 -7.61 9.23
N LEU A 71 0.62 -8.44 8.89
CA LEU A 71 0.37 -9.67 9.66
C LEU A 71 1.55 -10.64 9.60
N LEU A 72 2.15 -10.82 8.42
CA LEU A 72 3.35 -11.67 8.24
C LEU A 72 4.53 -11.14 9.06
N ILE A 73 4.75 -9.83 9.05
CA ILE A 73 5.81 -9.19 9.82
C ILE A 73 5.58 -9.41 11.31
N MET A 74 4.36 -9.20 11.81
CA MET A 74 4.01 -9.42 13.23
C MET A 74 4.22 -10.87 13.64
N CYS A 75 3.73 -11.83 12.85
CA CYS A 75 3.96 -13.25 13.13
C CYS A 75 5.46 -13.58 13.18
N ARG A 76 6.22 -13.06 12.22
CA ARG A 76 7.68 -13.28 12.15
C ARG A 76 8.41 -12.71 13.36
N LEU A 77 8.08 -11.50 13.79
CA LEU A 77 8.73 -10.82 14.91
C LEU A 77 8.34 -11.44 16.26
N ALA A 78 7.10 -11.90 16.39
CA ALA A 78 6.59 -12.56 17.61
C ALA A 78 6.85 -14.08 17.65
N ASP A 79 7.57 -14.64 16.65
CA ASP A 79 7.83 -16.09 16.51
C ASP A 79 6.54 -16.94 16.49
N ILE A 80 5.48 -16.41 15.86
CA ILE A 80 4.21 -17.10 15.68
C ILE A 80 4.25 -17.92 14.38
N GLN A 81 3.93 -19.20 14.48
CA GLN A 81 3.80 -20.06 13.30
C GLN A 81 2.57 -19.67 12.47
N TYR A 82 2.72 -19.59 11.16
CA TYR A 82 1.64 -19.25 10.23
C TYR A 82 1.76 -20.03 8.92
N ASP A 83 0.64 -20.20 8.25
CA ASP A 83 0.62 -20.70 6.87
C ASP A 83 0.68 -19.50 5.90
N ALA A 84 1.83 -19.32 5.27
CA ALA A 84 2.05 -18.23 4.33
C ALA A 84 1.10 -18.26 3.12
N ALA A 85 0.59 -19.45 2.75
CA ALA A 85 -0.35 -19.58 1.63
C ALA A 85 -1.76 -19.04 1.96
N SER A 86 -2.07 -18.86 3.24
CA SER A 86 -3.37 -18.32 3.70
C SER A 86 -3.39 -16.81 3.90
N ILE A 87 -2.27 -16.12 3.62
CA ILE A 87 -2.11 -14.68 3.87
C ILE A 87 -1.69 -13.98 2.57
N ASP A 88 -2.42 -12.96 2.16
CA ASP A 88 -2.18 -12.23 0.91
C ASP A 88 -0.89 -11.39 0.90
N GLY A 89 -0.27 -11.16 2.05
CA GLY A 89 0.97 -10.39 2.18
C GLY A 89 2.19 -11.12 1.63
N LYS A 90 3.31 -10.41 1.56
CA LYS A 90 4.64 -10.96 1.26
C LYS A 90 5.60 -10.50 2.35
N LEU A 91 6.34 -11.43 2.96
CA LEU A 91 7.32 -11.06 3.98
C LEU A 91 8.47 -10.27 3.33
N PRO A 92 8.71 -9.00 3.74
CA PRO A 92 9.78 -8.20 3.17
C PRO A 92 11.17 -8.75 3.55
N LYS A 93 12.19 -8.48 2.71
CA LYS A 93 13.58 -8.89 3.01
C LYS A 93 14.09 -8.31 4.32
N ALA A 94 13.71 -7.09 4.64
CA ALA A 94 14.06 -6.46 5.93
C ALA A 94 13.62 -7.29 7.14
N PHE A 95 12.62 -8.16 6.99
CA PHE A 95 12.10 -9.07 8.01
C PHE A 95 12.38 -10.56 7.72
N GLY A 96 13.28 -10.85 6.79
CA GLY A 96 13.71 -12.21 6.46
C GLY A 96 13.00 -12.86 5.28
N GLY A 97 12.28 -12.09 4.48
CA GLY A 97 11.74 -12.55 3.19
C GLY A 97 12.83 -12.83 2.15
N LEU A 98 12.49 -13.55 1.10
CA LEU A 98 13.44 -14.00 0.08
C LEU A 98 13.62 -12.99 -1.05
N GLU A 99 12.57 -12.28 -1.42
CA GLU A 99 12.53 -11.43 -2.60
C GLU A 99 11.93 -10.06 -2.29
N GLU A 100 12.42 -9.02 -2.96
CA GLU A 100 11.78 -7.72 -2.96
C GLU A 100 10.53 -7.72 -3.84
N ARG A 101 9.58 -6.87 -3.49
CA ARG A 101 8.40 -6.59 -4.30
C ARG A 101 8.76 -5.54 -5.35
N GLU A 102 8.33 -5.75 -6.59
CA GLU A 102 8.53 -4.76 -7.65
C GLU A 102 7.63 -3.53 -7.45
N TYR A 103 6.38 -3.74 -7.03
CA TYR A 103 5.38 -2.70 -6.78
C TYR A 103 4.36 -3.15 -5.74
N THR A 104 3.63 -2.18 -5.19
CA THR A 104 2.39 -2.41 -4.42
C THR A 104 1.21 -1.84 -5.19
N ILE A 105 0.01 -2.39 -4.96
CA ILE A 105 -1.23 -1.83 -5.46
C ILE A 105 -2.05 -1.31 -4.29
N THR A 106 -2.53 -0.08 -4.42
CA THR A 106 -3.53 0.54 -3.53
C THR A 106 -4.78 0.80 -4.33
N GLU A 107 -5.92 0.42 -3.79
CA GLU A 107 -7.22 0.55 -4.45
C GLU A 107 -8.18 1.34 -3.58
N SER A 108 -9.07 2.09 -4.23
CA SER A 108 -10.22 2.73 -3.61
C SER A 108 -11.47 2.27 -4.36
N LEU A 109 -12.21 1.38 -3.72
CA LEU A 109 -13.45 0.80 -4.23
C LEU A 109 -14.55 1.04 -3.19
N HIS A 110 -15.25 2.15 -3.32
CA HIS A 110 -16.37 2.50 -2.45
C HIS A 110 -17.68 2.51 -3.23
N PRO A 111 -18.78 1.97 -2.67
CA PRO A 111 -20.10 2.06 -3.27
C PRO A 111 -20.47 3.50 -3.64
N LYS A 112 -21.01 3.68 -4.85
CA LYS A 112 -21.45 4.98 -5.40
C LYS A 112 -20.34 6.01 -5.65
N ASP A 113 -19.08 5.61 -5.55
CA ASP A 113 -17.91 6.43 -5.89
C ASP A 113 -17.19 5.85 -7.12
N ARG A 114 -16.22 6.58 -7.64
CA ARG A 114 -15.38 6.08 -8.74
C ARG A 114 -14.36 5.10 -8.20
N TYR A 115 -14.02 4.12 -9.03
CA TYR A 115 -12.89 3.24 -8.74
C TYR A 115 -11.56 3.92 -9.13
N TYR A 116 -10.62 3.84 -8.21
CA TYR A 116 -9.25 4.30 -8.41
C TYR A 116 -8.28 3.21 -7.97
N ALA A 117 -7.19 3.04 -8.73
CA ALA A 117 -6.07 2.21 -8.30
C ALA A 117 -4.75 2.91 -8.59
N VAL A 118 -3.72 2.58 -7.83
CA VAL A 118 -2.34 2.99 -8.10
C VAL A 118 -1.38 1.85 -7.83
N ALA A 119 -0.52 1.57 -8.78
CA ALA A 119 0.66 0.73 -8.61
C ALA A 119 1.86 1.62 -8.24
N ASN A 120 2.43 1.38 -7.07
CA ASN A 120 3.60 2.10 -6.56
C ASN A 120 4.84 1.23 -6.70
N ALA A 121 5.69 1.53 -7.67
CA ALA A 121 7.04 0.97 -7.82
C ALA A 121 8.09 1.88 -7.16
N ARG A 122 9.37 1.50 -7.19
CA ARG A 122 10.47 2.30 -6.62
C ARG A 122 10.58 3.68 -7.30
N ASP A 123 10.63 3.70 -8.62
CA ASP A 123 10.99 4.86 -9.41
C ASP A 123 9.81 5.53 -10.12
N TYR A 124 8.62 4.93 -10.04
CA TYR A 124 7.42 5.44 -10.71
C TYR A 124 6.13 5.02 -9.99
N GLU A 125 5.05 5.66 -10.37
CA GLU A 125 3.68 5.29 -9.99
C GLU A 125 2.80 5.30 -11.24
N ILE A 126 1.92 4.28 -11.34
CA ILE A 126 0.93 4.14 -12.42
C ILE A 126 -0.46 4.15 -11.82
N HIS A 127 -1.33 5.00 -12.35
CA HIS A 127 -2.69 5.19 -11.90
C HIS A 127 -3.70 4.60 -12.88
N PHE A 128 -4.77 4.06 -12.33
CA PHE A 128 -5.98 3.69 -13.04
C PHE A 128 -7.16 4.47 -12.45
N GLU A 129 -7.93 5.14 -13.29
CA GLU A 129 -9.11 5.92 -12.90
C GLU A 129 -10.28 5.56 -13.81
N ASN A 130 -11.35 5.00 -13.25
CA ASN A 130 -12.59 4.77 -13.96
C ASN A 130 -13.48 6.03 -13.92
N SER A 131 -14.16 6.36 -15.01
CA SER A 131 -15.08 7.52 -15.07
C SER A 131 -16.41 7.22 -14.42
N GLU A 132 -16.88 5.98 -14.53
CA GLU A 132 -18.18 5.58 -14.00
C GLU A 132 -18.12 5.30 -12.50
N LYS A 133 -19.26 5.53 -11.85
CA LYS A 133 -19.41 5.20 -10.43
C LYS A 133 -19.76 3.73 -10.25
N THR A 134 -19.35 3.21 -9.12
CA THR A 134 -19.75 1.88 -8.67
C THR A 134 -21.21 1.86 -8.21
N ASP A 135 -21.85 0.70 -8.26
CA ASP A 135 -23.14 0.43 -7.65
C ASP A 135 -23.04 0.24 -6.11
N GLU A 136 -24.09 -0.25 -5.47
CA GLU A 136 -24.11 -0.49 -4.02
C GLU A 136 -23.25 -1.69 -3.60
N GLU A 137 -22.97 -2.60 -4.51
CA GLU A 137 -22.09 -3.76 -4.32
C GLU A 137 -20.64 -3.52 -4.74
N GLY A 138 -20.29 -2.31 -5.18
CA GLY A 138 -18.95 -1.96 -5.62
C GLY A 138 -18.62 -2.40 -7.06
N ARG A 139 -19.63 -2.79 -7.85
CA ARG A 139 -19.47 -3.17 -9.26
C ARG A 139 -19.65 -1.96 -10.15
N PHE A 140 -19.04 -1.96 -11.34
CA PHE A 140 -19.15 -0.86 -12.29
C PHE A 140 -19.04 -1.31 -13.75
N LEU A 141 -19.55 -0.48 -14.65
CA LEU A 141 -19.33 -0.65 -16.08
C LEU A 141 -17.92 -0.14 -16.41
N LEU A 142 -17.15 -0.96 -17.13
CA LEU A 142 -15.85 -0.56 -17.65
C LEU A 142 -16.05 0.18 -18.98
N GLY A 143 -16.41 1.46 -18.90
CA GLY A 143 -16.55 2.34 -20.06
C GLY A 143 -15.28 3.13 -20.29
N ASP A 144 -15.33 4.37 -19.88
CA ASP A 144 -14.20 5.28 -19.98
C ASP A 144 -13.28 5.16 -18.76
N TYR A 145 -12.06 4.71 -18.96
CA TYR A 145 -11.02 4.73 -17.93
C TYR A 145 -9.74 5.37 -18.47
N LYS A 146 -8.85 5.74 -17.55
CA LYS A 146 -7.55 6.28 -17.87
C LYS A 146 -6.47 5.49 -17.16
N VAL A 147 -5.39 5.19 -17.90
CA VAL A 147 -4.14 4.69 -17.33
C VAL A 147 -3.05 5.72 -17.64
N PHE A 148 -2.40 6.21 -16.62
CA PHE A 148 -1.33 7.20 -16.74
C PHE A 148 -0.35 7.03 -15.58
N GLY A 149 0.83 7.62 -15.69
CA GLY A 149 1.82 7.49 -14.63
C GLY A 149 2.83 8.60 -14.62
N PHE A 150 3.62 8.61 -13.55
CA PHE A 150 4.69 9.60 -13.32
C PHE A 150 5.94 8.90 -12.80
N TYR A 151 7.10 9.33 -13.27
CA TYR A 151 8.35 9.03 -12.60
C TYR A 151 8.43 9.78 -11.27
N LYS A 152 9.02 9.15 -10.25
CA LYS A 152 9.23 9.75 -8.92
C LYS A 152 10.49 10.61 -8.89
N ASP A 153 10.72 11.38 -9.95
CA ASP A 153 11.73 12.40 -10.04
C ASP A 153 11.25 13.74 -9.42
N ALA A 154 12.13 14.74 -9.41
CA ALA A 154 11.81 16.05 -8.82
C ALA A 154 10.65 16.78 -9.55
N GLU A 155 10.44 16.48 -10.83
CA GLU A 155 9.47 17.14 -11.70
C GLU A 155 8.16 16.37 -11.83
N ASN A 156 8.11 15.11 -11.33
CA ASN A 156 7.03 14.16 -11.58
C ASN A 156 6.77 14.02 -13.09
N THR A 157 7.82 13.68 -13.83
CA THR A 157 7.77 13.57 -15.29
C THR A 157 6.73 12.53 -15.71
N PRO A 158 5.78 12.87 -16.62
CA PRO A 158 4.81 11.91 -17.10
C PRO A 158 5.44 10.74 -17.82
N ILE A 159 4.93 9.54 -17.59
CA ILE A 159 5.35 8.33 -18.31
C ILE A 159 4.70 8.31 -19.68
N THR A 160 5.52 8.19 -20.72
CA THR A 160 5.10 8.08 -22.13
C THR A 160 5.38 6.68 -22.72
N ASP A 161 5.97 5.78 -21.93
CA ASP A 161 6.23 4.40 -22.32
C ASP A 161 4.91 3.63 -22.42
N ALA A 162 4.46 3.38 -23.65
CA ALA A 162 3.20 2.72 -23.92
C ALA A 162 3.20 1.23 -23.49
N GLU A 163 4.34 0.55 -23.52
CA GLU A 163 4.45 -0.85 -23.11
C GLU A 163 4.33 -0.96 -21.60
N LEU A 164 4.98 -0.08 -20.87
CA LEU A 164 4.87 -0.01 -19.41
C LEU A 164 3.42 0.30 -18.99
N LEU A 165 2.79 1.30 -19.59
CA LEU A 165 1.39 1.64 -19.29
C LEU A 165 0.45 0.48 -19.60
N LYS A 166 0.64 -0.20 -20.74
CA LYS A 166 -0.19 -1.36 -21.13
C LYS A 166 0.01 -2.56 -20.22
N ARG A 167 1.22 -2.79 -19.72
CA ARG A 167 1.50 -3.82 -18.72
C ARG A 167 0.65 -3.60 -17.45
N TYR A 168 0.65 -2.38 -16.92
CA TYR A 168 -0.11 -2.06 -15.72
C TYR A 168 -1.61 -1.98 -15.96
N GLU A 169 -2.04 -1.55 -17.12
CA GLU A 169 -3.45 -1.64 -17.52
C GLU A 169 -3.97 -3.08 -17.40
N ASN A 170 -3.25 -4.05 -17.94
CA ASN A 170 -3.63 -5.46 -17.83
C ASN A 170 -3.67 -5.93 -16.36
N ILE A 171 -2.68 -5.55 -15.54
CA ILE A 171 -2.64 -5.88 -14.11
C ILE A 171 -3.88 -5.32 -13.39
N PHE A 172 -4.25 -4.07 -13.66
CA PHE A 172 -5.45 -3.48 -13.04
C PHE A 172 -6.73 -4.17 -13.52
N LEU A 173 -6.85 -4.44 -14.82
CA LEU A 173 -8.03 -5.13 -15.38
C LEU A 173 -8.19 -6.54 -14.81
N GLU A 174 -7.11 -7.28 -14.63
CA GLU A 174 -7.14 -8.59 -13.98
C GLU A 174 -7.63 -8.48 -12.53
N ARG A 175 -7.15 -7.49 -11.79
CA ARG A 175 -7.52 -7.30 -10.38
C ARG A 175 -8.99 -6.94 -10.18
N ILE A 176 -9.55 -6.12 -11.07
CA ILE A 176 -10.92 -5.61 -10.96
C ILE A 176 -11.95 -6.46 -11.69
N ALA A 177 -11.54 -7.57 -12.30
CA ALA A 177 -12.43 -8.40 -13.12
C ALA A 177 -13.71 -8.86 -12.39
N GLU A 178 -13.65 -9.08 -11.07
CA GLU A 178 -14.80 -9.47 -10.25
C GLU A 178 -15.80 -8.32 -10.03
N HIS A 179 -15.39 -7.08 -10.25
CA HIS A 179 -16.18 -5.86 -10.03
C HIS A 179 -16.71 -5.25 -11.32
N ILE A 180 -16.29 -5.77 -12.48
CA ILE A 180 -16.74 -5.27 -13.78
C ILE A 180 -18.06 -5.95 -14.17
N ILE A 181 -19.06 -5.15 -14.52
CA ILE A 181 -20.30 -5.62 -15.13
C ILE A 181 -20.06 -5.69 -16.63
N TYR A 182 -20.19 -6.89 -17.20
CA TYR A 182 -20.19 -7.08 -18.65
C TYR A 182 -21.63 -6.98 -19.16
N GLU A 183 -21.84 -6.11 -20.18
CA GLU A 183 -23.12 -6.02 -20.91
C GLU A 183 -23.31 -7.19 -21.89
#